data_c4abe116fc7fe9015d6fcad24c2f2c02
#
_entry.id   c4abe116fc7fe9015d6fcad24c2f2c02
#
_cell.length_a   1.000
_cell.length_b   1.000
_cell.length_c   1.000
_cell.angle_alpha   90.00
_cell.angle_beta   90.00
_cell.angle_gamma   90.00
#
_symmetry.space_group_name_H-M   'P 1'
#
loop_
_entity.id
_entity.type
_entity.pdbx_description
1 polymer ?
#
loop_
_entity_poly.entity_id
_entity_poly.type
_entity_poly.pdbx_seq_one_letter_code
_entity_poly.pdbx_strand_id
1 'polypeptide(L)'
;MDKNKQLLFEKQAEIARAIAHPLRVAILDFLKDGDQCVCDIAEFVGSERSNVSRHLAVMVNADLLEYHKEGLKVIYHLKCSCVTDFFTCAVKVLKQQVKENEKLLRVL
;
A
#
# COMPACT_ATOMS: atom_id res chain seq x y z
N MET A 1 27.60 10.42 6.87
CA MET A 1 26.97 9.27 6.17
C MET A 1 27.56 9.14 4.78
N ASP A 2 27.92 7.93 4.39
CA ASP A 2 28.43 7.62 3.05
C ASP A 2 27.40 8.01 1.99
N LYS A 3 27.86 8.60 0.87
CA LYS A 3 26.98 9.02 -0.24
C LYS A 3 26.16 7.88 -0.84
N ASN A 4 26.77 6.68 -0.94
CA ASN A 4 26.06 5.52 -1.48
C ASN A 4 24.95 5.05 -0.53
N LYS A 5 25.21 5.06 0.77
CA LYS A 5 24.19 4.75 1.78
C LYS A 5 23.10 5.80 1.81
N GLN A 6 23.46 7.06 1.67
CA GLN A 6 22.48 8.15 1.61
C GLN A 6 21.53 7.96 0.43
N LEU A 7 22.08 7.64 -0.75
CA LEU A 7 21.25 7.37 -1.94
C LEU A 7 20.31 6.16 -1.71
N LEU A 8 20.83 5.11 -1.09
CA LEU A 8 20.02 3.94 -0.74
C LEU A 8 18.83 4.33 0.16
N PHE A 9 19.10 5.10 1.21
CA PHE A 9 18.05 5.52 2.14
C PHE A 9 17.02 6.43 1.48
N GLU A 10 17.46 7.31 0.57
CA GLU A 10 16.55 8.15 -0.21
C GLU A 10 15.63 7.32 -1.09
N LYS A 11 16.17 6.30 -1.76
CA LYS A 11 15.38 5.38 -2.60
C LYS A 11 14.40 4.55 -1.79
N GLN A 12 14.83 4.05 -0.64
CA GLN A 12 13.93 3.34 0.26
C GLN A 12 12.78 4.24 0.75
N ALA A 13 13.09 5.50 1.06
CA ALA A 13 12.09 6.46 1.48
C ALA A 13 11.08 6.80 0.36
N GLU A 14 11.53 6.85 -0.90
CA GLU A 14 10.63 7.03 -2.04
C GLU A 14 9.60 5.89 -2.13
N ILE A 15 10.03 4.65 -1.93
CA ILE A 15 9.14 3.49 -1.91
C ILE A 15 8.15 3.62 -0.74
N ALA A 16 8.65 3.97 0.44
CA ALA A 16 7.80 4.15 1.62
C ALA A 16 6.74 5.23 1.40
N ARG A 17 7.10 6.34 0.78
CA ARG A 17 6.14 7.42 0.45
C ARG A 17 5.08 6.96 -0.53
N ALA A 18 5.43 6.09 -1.45
CA ALA A 18 4.48 5.55 -2.44
C ALA A 18 3.39 4.68 -1.82
N ILE A 19 3.59 4.16 -0.62
CA ILE A 19 2.61 3.32 0.08
C ILE A 19 1.95 4.03 1.26
N ALA A 20 2.42 5.21 1.64
CA ALA A 20 1.99 5.91 2.86
C ALA A 20 0.70 6.72 2.64
N HIS A 21 -0.37 6.05 2.28
CA HIS A 21 -1.70 6.63 2.12
C HIS A 21 -2.75 5.52 2.35
N PRO A 22 -3.83 5.78 3.13
CA PRO A 22 -4.81 4.74 3.44
C PRO A 22 -5.38 4.03 2.21
N LEU A 23 -5.66 4.77 1.14
CA LEU A 23 -6.20 4.19 -0.08
C LEU A 23 -5.19 3.25 -0.75
N ARG A 24 -3.92 3.62 -0.74
CA ARG A 24 -2.84 2.78 -1.31
C ARG A 24 -2.62 1.52 -0.50
N VAL A 25 -2.68 1.62 0.83
CA VAL A 25 -2.62 0.44 1.71
C VAL A 25 -3.78 -0.51 1.40
N ALA A 26 -5.00 0.02 1.26
CA ALA A 26 -6.17 -0.79 0.92
C ALA A 26 -6.04 -1.48 -0.45
N ILE A 27 -5.51 -0.76 -1.44
CA ILE A 27 -5.27 -1.32 -2.79
C ILE A 27 -4.28 -2.48 -2.71
N LEU A 28 -3.18 -2.30 -2.00
CA LEU A 28 -2.16 -3.35 -1.83
C LEU A 28 -2.72 -4.57 -1.12
N ASP A 29 -3.55 -4.36 -0.11
CA ASP A 29 -4.23 -5.44 0.60
C ASP A 29 -5.13 -6.24 -0.35
N PHE A 30 -5.86 -5.55 -1.21
CA PHE A 30 -6.74 -6.19 -2.20
C PHE A 30 -5.95 -6.98 -3.25
N LEU A 31 -4.78 -6.48 -3.68
CA LEU A 31 -3.94 -7.10 -4.70
C LEU A 31 -3.10 -8.27 -4.17
N LYS A 32 -2.93 -8.41 -2.87
CA LYS A 32 -2.06 -9.45 -2.30
C LYS A 32 -2.51 -10.87 -2.64
N ASP A 33 -3.80 -11.07 -2.86
CA ASP A 33 -4.40 -12.39 -3.13
C ASP A 33 -4.57 -12.67 -4.62
N GLY A 34 -4.21 -11.73 -5.48
CA GLY A 34 -4.28 -11.91 -6.93
C GLY A 34 -4.47 -10.61 -7.68
N ASP A 35 -4.28 -10.68 -8.98
CA ASP A 35 -4.43 -9.55 -9.88
C ASP A 35 -5.88 -9.09 -9.96
N GLN A 36 -6.08 -7.78 -10.11
CA GLN A 36 -7.42 -7.19 -10.13
C GLN A 36 -7.51 -6.11 -11.21
N CYS A 37 -8.68 -5.98 -11.83
CA CYS A 37 -8.94 -4.87 -12.74
C CYS A 37 -9.19 -3.58 -11.96
N VAL A 38 -8.95 -2.43 -12.61
CA VAL A 38 -9.16 -1.12 -11.99
C VAL A 38 -10.60 -0.94 -11.53
N CYS A 39 -11.57 -1.50 -12.23
CA CYS A 39 -12.99 -1.45 -11.85
C CYS A 39 -13.24 -2.10 -10.49
N ASP A 40 -12.70 -3.30 -10.29
CA ASP A 40 -12.86 -4.04 -9.04
C ASP A 40 -12.10 -3.39 -7.89
N ILE A 41 -10.93 -2.81 -8.18
CA ILE A 41 -10.16 -2.06 -7.20
C ILE A 41 -10.97 -0.84 -6.73
N ALA A 42 -11.53 -0.07 -7.65
CA ALA A 42 -12.32 1.11 -7.34
C ALA A 42 -13.54 0.77 -6.50
N GLU A 43 -14.22 -0.32 -6.83
CA GLU A 43 -15.36 -0.80 -6.05
C GLU A 43 -14.94 -1.22 -4.64
N PHE A 44 -13.84 -1.96 -4.51
CA PHE A 44 -13.33 -2.42 -3.21
C PHE A 44 -13.01 -1.24 -2.28
N VAL A 45 -12.30 -0.23 -2.80
CA VAL A 45 -11.87 0.91 -1.97
C VAL A 45 -12.94 2.00 -1.85
N GLY A 46 -14.05 1.88 -2.61
CA GLY A 46 -15.15 2.83 -2.54
C GLY A 46 -14.81 4.22 -3.05
N SER A 47 -14.00 4.31 -4.11
CA SER A 47 -13.57 5.58 -4.69
C SER A 47 -13.75 5.58 -6.20
N GLU A 48 -13.80 6.78 -6.81
CA GLU A 48 -13.94 6.92 -8.26
C GLU A 48 -12.68 6.38 -8.97
N ARG A 49 -12.88 5.84 -10.18
CA ARG A 49 -11.80 5.27 -10.99
C ARG A 49 -10.68 6.27 -11.26
N SER A 50 -11.01 7.54 -11.49
CA SER A 50 -10.02 8.59 -11.74
C SER A 50 -9.11 8.81 -10.53
N ASN A 51 -9.66 8.80 -9.33
CA ASN A 51 -8.89 8.91 -8.09
C ASN A 51 -8.02 7.68 -7.84
N VAL A 52 -8.61 6.50 -8.02
CA VAL A 52 -7.89 5.22 -7.88
C VAL A 52 -6.72 5.15 -8.88
N SER A 53 -6.95 5.56 -10.14
CA SER A 53 -5.92 5.56 -11.18
C SER A 53 -4.72 6.43 -10.81
N ARG A 54 -4.94 7.57 -10.17
CA ARG A 54 -3.84 8.43 -9.69
C ARG A 54 -3.01 7.74 -8.62
N HIS A 55 -3.65 7.05 -7.67
CA HIS A 55 -2.95 6.29 -6.64
C HIS A 55 -2.20 5.09 -7.23
N LEU A 56 -2.81 4.39 -8.17
CA LEU A 56 -2.16 3.29 -8.87
C LEU A 56 -0.92 3.77 -9.63
N ALA A 57 -1.00 4.93 -10.30
CA ALA A 57 0.13 5.49 -11.05
C ALA A 57 1.33 5.78 -10.14
N VAL A 58 1.10 6.30 -8.94
CA VAL A 58 2.18 6.53 -7.96
C VAL A 58 2.91 5.22 -7.63
N MET A 59 2.16 4.15 -7.41
CA MET A 59 2.74 2.84 -7.07
C MET A 59 3.39 2.16 -8.28
N VAL A 60 2.88 2.36 -9.48
CA VAL A 60 3.52 1.89 -10.71
C VAL A 60 4.86 2.61 -10.91
N ASN A 61 4.90 3.92 -10.71
CA ASN A 61 6.13 4.71 -10.85
C ASN A 61 7.19 4.33 -9.81
N ALA A 62 6.78 3.79 -8.66
CA ALA A 62 7.68 3.29 -7.62
C ALA A 62 8.06 1.82 -7.81
N ASP A 63 7.68 1.22 -8.92
CA ASP A 63 7.92 -0.20 -9.25
C ASP A 63 7.28 -1.21 -8.28
N LEU A 64 6.24 -0.81 -7.59
CA LEU A 64 5.49 -1.70 -6.71
C LEU A 64 4.43 -2.49 -7.46
N LEU A 65 3.86 -1.89 -8.49
CA LEU A 65 2.80 -2.47 -9.31
C LEU A 65 3.21 -2.43 -10.78
N GLU A 66 2.63 -3.34 -11.54
CA GLU A 66 2.62 -3.29 -13.00
C GLU A 66 1.20 -3.55 -13.49
N TYR A 67 0.93 -3.25 -14.74
CA TYR A 67 -0.39 -3.47 -15.33
C TYR A 67 -0.28 -3.92 -16.76
N HIS A 68 -1.35 -4.56 -17.24
CA HIS A 68 -1.51 -4.92 -18.64
C HIS A 68 -2.99 -4.81 -19.01
N LYS A 69 -3.26 -4.74 -20.32
CA LYS A 69 -4.63 -4.71 -20.82
C LYS A 69 -5.08 -6.12 -21.21
N GLU A 70 -6.29 -6.46 -20.80
CA GLU A 70 -7.01 -7.67 -21.24
C GLU A 70 -8.36 -7.22 -21.83
N GLY A 71 -8.44 -7.12 -23.15
CA GLY A 71 -9.61 -6.56 -23.81
C GLY A 71 -9.84 -5.11 -23.39
N LEU A 72 -10.98 -4.83 -22.79
CA LEU A 72 -11.36 -3.49 -22.30
C LEU A 72 -10.93 -3.24 -20.85
N LYS A 73 -10.34 -4.25 -20.19
CA LYS A 73 -9.93 -4.16 -18.80
C LYS A 73 -8.46 -3.86 -18.66
N VAL A 74 -8.12 -3.08 -17.63
CA VAL A 74 -6.74 -2.85 -17.21
C VAL A 74 -6.53 -3.63 -15.92
N ILE A 75 -5.60 -4.58 -15.94
CA ILE A 75 -5.33 -5.51 -14.83
C ILE A 75 -4.05 -5.09 -14.14
N TYR A 76 -4.09 -4.92 -12.82
CA TYR A 76 -2.95 -4.55 -11.99
C TYR A 76 -2.42 -5.75 -11.23
N HIS A 77 -1.10 -5.83 -11.13
CA HIS A 77 -0.36 -6.91 -10.48
C HIS A 77 0.61 -6.33 -9.44
N LEU A 78 0.62 -6.92 -8.24
CA LEU A 78 1.57 -6.58 -7.19
C LEU A 78 2.90 -7.29 -7.46
N LYS A 79 3.95 -6.52 -7.74
CA LYS A 79 5.29 -7.06 -8.07
C LYS A 79 6.04 -7.60 -6.86
N CYS A 80 5.83 -7.00 -5.69
CA CYS A 80 6.55 -7.36 -4.47
C CYS A 80 5.57 -7.58 -3.31
N SER A 81 5.30 -8.85 -3.01
CA SER A 81 4.36 -9.22 -1.95
C SER A 81 4.86 -8.90 -0.54
N CYS A 82 6.18 -8.72 -0.36
CA CYS A 82 6.74 -8.41 0.95
C CYS A 82 6.27 -7.07 1.54
N VAL A 83 5.78 -6.17 0.70
CA VAL A 83 5.17 -4.90 1.15
C VAL A 83 3.97 -5.18 2.07
N THR A 84 3.17 -6.19 1.78
CA THR A 84 2.01 -6.54 2.61
C THR A 84 2.41 -7.17 3.95
N ASP A 85 3.57 -7.80 4.02
CA ASP A 85 4.12 -8.32 5.29
C ASP A 85 4.40 -7.18 6.27
N PHE A 86 4.86 -6.04 5.77
CA PHE A 86 5.05 -4.83 6.60
C PHE A 86 3.73 -4.42 7.26
N PHE A 87 2.62 -4.41 6.52
CA PHE A 87 1.31 -4.04 7.07
C PHE A 87 0.83 -5.05 8.11
N THR A 88 1.09 -6.33 7.91
CA THR A 88 0.80 -7.38 8.90
C THR A 88 1.58 -7.13 10.18
N CYS A 89 2.87 -6.75 10.07
CA CYS A 89 3.69 -6.38 11.22
C CYS A 89 3.13 -5.12 11.92
N ALA A 90 2.65 -4.14 11.16
CA ALA A 90 2.07 -2.91 11.71
C ALA A 90 0.83 -3.19 12.57
N VAL A 91 0.07 -4.24 12.28
CA VAL A 91 -1.07 -4.65 13.11
C VAL A 91 -0.64 -4.97 14.53
N LYS A 92 0.55 -5.56 14.72
CA LYS A 92 1.08 -5.84 16.06
C LYS A 92 1.30 -4.57 16.87
N VAL A 93 1.80 -3.52 16.22
CA VAL A 93 1.97 -2.20 16.85
C VAL A 93 0.61 -1.63 17.25
N LEU A 94 -0.37 -1.70 16.35
CA LEU A 94 -1.72 -1.22 16.60
C LEU A 94 -2.39 -1.96 17.77
N LYS A 95 -2.24 -3.27 17.84
CA LYS A 95 -2.77 -4.08 18.96
C LYS A 95 -2.17 -3.66 20.28
N GLN A 96 -0.87 -3.36 20.31
CA GLN A 96 -0.20 -2.88 21.52
C GLN A 96 -0.68 -1.50 21.95
N GLN A 97 -0.90 -0.59 21.01
CA GLN A 97 -1.46 0.74 21.27
C GLN A 97 -2.86 0.64 21.89
N VAL A 98 -3.71 -0.24 21.36
CA VAL A 98 -5.05 -0.44 21.89
C VAL A 98 -5.00 -0.95 23.34
N LYS A 99 -4.12 -1.92 23.64
CA LYS A 99 -3.94 -2.44 25.00
C LYS A 99 -3.50 -1.36 25.98
N GLU A 100 -2.57 -0.51 25.59
CA GLU A 100 -2.09 0.61 26.41
C GLU A 100 -3.19 1.63 26.66
N ASN A 101 -4.00 1.94 25.66
CA ASN A 101 -5.14 2.84 25.78
C ASN A 101 -6.22 2.27 26.70
N GLU A 102 -6.48 0.96 26.65
CA GLU A 102 -7.41 0.29 27.56
C GLU A 102 -6.94 0.39 29.01
N LYS A 103 -5.65 0.20 29.27
CA LYS A 103 -5.07 0.36 30.61
C LYS A 103 -5.24 1.79 31.11
N LEU A 104 -4.99 2.78 30.26
CA LEU A 104 -5.17 4.20 30.61
C LEU A 104 -6.63 4.49 30.92
N LEU A 105 -7.55 3.97 30.11
CA LEU A 105 -8.98 4.17 30.28
C LEU A 105 -9.45 3.69 31.66
N ARG A 106 -8.87 2.61 32.19
CA ARG A 106 -9.22 2.06 33.52
C ARG A 106 -8.86 2.97 34.68
N VAL A 107 -7.87 3.85 34.50
CA VAL A 107 -7.41 4.75 35.56
C VAL A 107 -7.95 6.18 35.43
N LEU A 108 -8.60 6.48 34.31
CA LEU A 108 -9.26 7.77 34.10
C LEU A 108 -10.64 7.76 34.76
#